data_c814e8effd6dd5c8bcfbb0138c1a4aae
#
_entry.id   c814e8effd6dd5c8bcfbb0138c1a4aae
#
_cell.length_a   1.000
_cell.length_b   1.000
_cell.length_c   1.000
_cell.angle_alpha   90.00
_cell.angle_beta   90.00
_cell.angle_gamma   90.00
#
_symmetry.space_group_name_H-M   'P 1'
#
loop_
_entity.id
_entity.type
_entity.pdbx_description
1 polymer ?
#
loop_
_entity_poly.entity_id
_entity_poly.type
_entity_poly.pdbx_seq_one_letter_code
_entity_poly.pdbx_strand_id
1 'polypeptide(L)'
;NIINTLMDIKNHLLNLQPSSTLAINEKTKELESKGSKVYKFGFGQSPFPIPSDIVEELACNASKKEYLPSKGLLELRIAIAKNLKGKKYLFDQNDIIIGPGTKELMFLLQIAFDGEIILPIPSWVSYFPQAIINRNKVHFLETNFEDKWHLTENKLKEISDKIGNKKKLIIMNYPNNPSGTNPKKIEELSSW
;
A
#
# COMPACT_ATOMS: atom_id res chain seq x y z
N ASN A 1 30.77 -2.77 1.17
CA ASN A 1 29.42 -3.25 0.82
C ASN A 1 29.57 -4.38 -0.21
N ILE A 2 29.59 -5.63 0.25
CA ILE A 2 29.88 -6.85 -0.55
C ILE A 2 28.92 -6.98 -1.75
N ILE A 3 27.67 -6.51 -1.62
CA ILE A 3 26.65 -6.57 -2.68
C ILE A 3 27.03 -5.68 -3.89
N ASN A 4 27.61 -4.52 -3.67
CA ASN A 4 28.00 -3.60 -4.76
C ASN A 4 29.22 -4.10 -5.55
N THR A 5 29.96 -5.08 -5.03
CA THR A 5 31.19 -5.60 -5.67
C THR A 5 30.94 -6.88 -6.48
N LEU A 6 29.79 -7.56 -6.27
CA LEU A 6 29.50 -8.87 -6.85
C LEU A 6 28.28 -8.90 -7.78
N MET A 7 27.49 -7.84 -7.87
CA MET A 7 26.29 -7.80 -8.71
C MET A 7 26.11 -6.42 -9.34
N ASP A 8 25.92 -6.37 -10.64
CA ASP A 8 25.51 -5.15 -11.35
C ASP A 8 24.06 -4.81 -11.00
N ILE A 9 23.89 -3.94 -10.03
CA ILE A 9 22.57 -3.43 -9.64
C ILE A 9 22.12 -2.39 -10.66
N LYS A 10 20.86 -2.47 -11.08
CA LYS A 10 20.26 -1.50 -12.01
C LYS A 10 20.39 -0.06 -11.45
N ASN A 11 20.88 0.86 -12.26
CA ASN A 11 21.22 2.23 -11.83
C ASN A 11 20.09 2.96 -11.10
N HIS A 12 18.84 2.78 -11.51
CA HIS A 12 17.68 3.42 -10.86
C HIS A 12 17.38 2.90 -9.46
N LEU A 13 18.01 1.79 -9.03
CA LEU A 13 17.86 1.21 -7.70
C LEU A 13 18.97 1.66 -6.72
N LEU A 14 20.07 2.22 -7.22
CA LEU A 14 21.22 2.57 -6.40
C LEU A 14 20.90 3.62 -5.33
N ASN A 15 19.92 4.49 -5.59
CA ASN A 15 19.51 5.57 -4.70
C ASN A 15 18.30 5.23 -3.81
N LEU A 16 17.80 3.98 -3.87
CA LEU A 16 16.72 3.57 -2.97
C LEU A 16 17.22 3.54 -1.53
N GLN A 17 16.53 4.30 -0.69
CA GLN A 17 16.81 4.32 0.74
C GLN A 17 16.16 3.12 1.44
N PRO A 18 16.76 2.60 2.53
CA PRO A 18 16.14 1.63 3.40
C PRO A 18 14.77 2.13 3.90
N SER A 19 13.86 1.21 4.19
CA SER A 19 12.57 1.58 4.79
C SER A 19 12.80 2.37 6.09
N SER A 20 12.31 3.60 6.14
CA SER A 20 12.40 4.46 7.34
C SER A 20 11.82 3.79 8.59
N THR A 21 10.76 3.00 8.41
CA THR A 21 10.13 2.24 9.50
C THR A 21 11.07 1.19 10.08
N LEU A 22 11.80 0.46 9.22
CA LEU A 22 12.79 -0.53 9.67
C LEU A 22 13.97 0.16 10.35
N ALA A 23 14.48 1.25 9.77
CA ALA A 23 15.58 2.02 10.34
C ALA A 23 15.25 2.59 11.73
N ILE A 24 14.01 3.08 11.94
CA ILE A 24 13.53 3.53 13.26
C ILE A 24 13.51 2.36 14.25
N ASN A 25 13.07 1.17 13.84
CA ASN A 25 13.03 0.01 14.71
C ASN A 25 14.43 -0.46 15.13
N GLU A 26 15.38 -0.50 14.19
CA GLU A 26 16.78 -0.83 14.48
C GLU A 26 17.40 0.19 15.42
N LYS A 27 17.18 1.48 15.20
CA LYS A 27 17.63 2.55 16.08
C LYS A 27 17.03 2.45 17.48
N THR A 28 15.75 2.09 17.57
CA THR A 28 15.06 1.85 18.84
C THR A 28 15.75 0.74 19.64
N LYS A 29 16.02 -0.40 19.01
CA LYS A 29 16.72 -1.53 19.64
C LYS A 29 18.12 -1.15 20.11
N GLU A 30 18.86 -0.37 19.30
CA GLU A 30 20.18 0.14 19.66
C GLU A 30 20.12 1.00 20.92
N LEU A 31 19.19 1.94 21.00
CA LEU A 31 19.02 2.82 22.15
C LEU A 31 18.64 2.04 23.42
N GLU A 32 17.71 1.08 23.31
CA GLU A 32 17.34 0.21 24.42
C GLU A 32 18.50 -0.63 24.93
N SER A 33 19.32 -1.18 24.04
CA SER A 33 20.52 -1.94 24.41
C SER A 33 21.56 -1.11 25.16
N LYS A 34 21.54 0.21 24.98
CA LYS A 34 22.38 1.18 25.70
C LYS A 34 21.73 1.68 27.01
N GLY A 35 20.61 1.08 27.43
CA GLY A 35 19.91 1.44 28.67
C GLY A 35 18.98 2.66 28.56
N SER A 36 18.75 3.19 27.36
CA SER A 36 17.84 4.32 27.16
C SER A 36 16.38 3.87 27.24
N LYS A 37 15.53 4.63 27.94
CA LYS A 37 14.07 4.42 27.90
C LYS A 37 13.54 5.01 26.60
N VAL A 38 12.96 4.16 25.72
CA VAL A 38 12.41 4.57 24.42
C VAL A 38 10.90 4.36 24.39
N TYR A 39 10.16 5.39 23.96
CA TYR A 39 8.73 5.29 23.68
C TYR A 39 8.54 4.95 22.20
N LYS A 40 7.94 3.77 21.91
CA LYS A 40 7.88 3.19 20.55
C LYS A 40 6.64 3.67 19.80
N PHE A 41 6.80 4.64 18.92
CA PHE A 41 5.76 5.12 18.00
C PHE A 41 6.09 4.87 16.53
N GLY A 42 7.10 4.02 16.25
CA GLY A 42 7.59 3.77 14.90
C GLY A 42 6.76 2.76 14.08
N PHE A 43 6.03 1.85 14.75
CA PHE A 43 5.18 0.85 14.11
C PHE A 43 3.72 1.02 14.48
N GLY A 44 2.86 1.07 13.47
CA GLY A 44 1.41 0.99 13.64
C GLY A 44 0.92 -0.47 13.72
N GLN A 45 1.49 -1.26 14.62
CA GLN A 45 1.04 -2.64 14.83
C GLN A 45 -0.14 -2.68 15.79
N SER A 46 -1.17 -3.48 15.45
CA SER A 46 -2.32 -3.69 16.33
C SER A 46 -1.86 -4.26 17.68
N PRO A 47 -2.30 -3.68 18.82
CA PRO A 47 -2.01 -4.22 20.13
C PRO A 47 -2.90 -5.42 20.50
N PHE A 48 -3.94 -5.70 19.72
CA PHE A 48 -4.90 -6.78 19.99
C PHE A 48 -4.37 -8.11 19.46
N PRO A 49 -4.62 -9.23 20.16
CA PRO A 49 -4.30 -10.55 19.68
C PRO A 49 -5.12 -10.90 18.42
N ILE A 50 -4.65 -11.87 17.66
CA ILE A 50 -5.44 -12.45 16.57
C ILE A 50 -6.66 -13.16 17.20
N PRO A 51 -7.88 -12.99 16.67
CA PRO A 51 -9.04 -13.70 17.14
C PRO A 51 -8.83 -15.24 17.14
N SER A 52 -9.30 -15.92 18.20
CA SER A 52 -9.05 -17.35 18.40
C SER A 52 -9.60 -18.23 17.30
N ASP A 53 -10.77 -17.88 16.76
CA ASP A 53 -11.38 -18.58 15.63
C ASP A 53 -10.51 -18.57 14.36
N ILE A 54 -9.80 -17.48 14.10
CA ILE A 54 -8.85 -17.40 12.99
C ILE A 54 -7.63 -18.28 13.25
N VAL A 55 -7.13 -18.28 14.48
CA VAL A 55 -5.98 -19.12 14.87
C VAL A 55 -6.34 -20.60 14.75
N GLU A 56 -7.51 -21.00 15.22
CA GLU A 56 -8.02 -22.37 15.17
C GLU A 56 -8.22 -22.81 13.70
N GLU A 57 -8.84 -21.97 12.88
CA GLU A 57 -9.04 -22.26 11.45
C GLU A 57 -7.72 -22.43 10.71
N LEU A 58 -6.71 -21.60 10.99
CA LEU A 58 -5.37 -21.76 10.43
C LEU A 58 -4.76 -23.10 10.85
N ALA A 59 -4.86 -23.48 12.11
CA ALA A 59 -4.33 -24.75 12.61
C ALA A 59 -5.02 -25.95 11.93
N CYS A 60 -6.34 -25.93 11.79
CA CYS A 60 -7.11 -26.96 11.12
C CYS A 60 -6.75 -27.13 9.63
N ASN A 61 -6.32 -26.07 8.98
CA ASN A 61 -6.00 -26.09 7.56
C ASN A 61 -4.49 -26.14 7.26
N ALA A 62 -3.62 -26.16 8.27
CA ALA A 62 -2.17 -26.10 8.11
C ALA A 62 -1.58 -27.29 7.32
N SER A 63 -2.26 -28.44 7.29
CA SER A 63 -1.83 -29.63 6.55
C SER A 63 -2.25 -29.64 5.07
N LYS A 64 -3.08 -28.70 4.63
CA LYS A 64 -3.50 -28.59 3.23
C LYS A 64 -2.33 -28.12 2.37
N LYS A 65 -2.02 -28.87 1.30
CA LYS A 65 -0.84 -28.67 0.46
C LYS A 65 -1.16 -28.42 -1.02
N GLU A 66 -2.42 -28.41 -1.37
CA GLU A 66 -2.87 -28.27 -2.74
C GLU A 66 -2.62 -26.85 -3.26
N TYR A 67 -2.24 -26.75 -4.54
CA TYR A 67 -2.12 -25.46 -5.19
C TYR A 67 -3.50 -24.82 -5.34
N LEU A 68 -3.58 -23.55 -4.99
CA LEU A 68 -4.77 -22.74 -5.21
C LEU A 68 -4.79 -22.14 -6.63
N PRO A 69 -5.97 -21.77 -7.15
CA PRO A 69 -6.06 -20.96 -8.37
C PRO A 69 -5.26 -19.65 -8.23
N SER A 70 -4.71 -19.14 -9.33
CA SER A 70 -3.89 -17.92 -9.35
C SER A 70 -4.59 -16.69 -8.76
N LYS A 71 -5.92 -16.63 -8.83
CA LYS A 71 -6.72 -15.57 -8.19
C LYS A 71 -6.96 -15.81 -6.69
N GLY A 72 -6.55 -16.95 -6.15
CA GLY A 72 -6.79 -17.35 -4.76
C GLY A 72 -8.05 -18.18 -4.57
N LEU A 73 -8.29 -18.61 -3.33
CA LEU A 73 -9.39 -19.48 -2.93
C LEU A 73 -10.75 -18.89 -3.31
N LEU A 74 -11.57 -19.65 -4.03
CA LEU A 74 -12.84 -19.17 -4.56
C LEU A 74 -13.81 -18.77 -3.44
N GLU A 75 -13.90 -19.58 -2.40
CA GLU A 75 -14.79 -19.34 -1.25
C GLU A 75 -14.44 -18.02 -0.54
N LEU A 76 -13.14 -17.72 -0.40
CA LEU A 76 -12.69 -16.45 0.17
C LEU A 76 -13.08 -15.27 -0.74
N ARG A 77 -12.89 -15.40 -2.06
CA ARG A 77 -13.28 -14.36 -3.02
C ARG A 77 -14.79 -14.10 -3.01
N ILE A 78 -15.61 -15.16 -2.91
CA ILE A 78 -17.07 -15.05 -2.76
C ILE A 78 -17.43 -14.31 -1.46
N ALA A 79 -16.80 -14.67 -0.34
CA ALA A 79 -17.04 -14.05 0.95
C ALA A 79 -16.69 -12.54 0.93
N ILE A 80 -15.56 -12.17 0.30
CA ILE A 80 -15.14 -10.77 0.13
C ILE A 80 -16.15 -10.02 -0.77
N ALA A 81 -16.53 -10.59 -1.91
CA ALA A 81 -17.53 -9.98 -2.81
C ALA A 81 -18.85 -9.72 -2.09
N LYS A 82 -19.33 -10.69 -1.29
CA LYS A 82 -20.54 -10.55 -0.48
C LYS A 82 -20.43 -9.42 0.54
N ASN A 83 -19.28 -9.29 1.21
CA ASN A 83 -19.03 -8.22 2.17
C ASN A 83 -18.99 -6.84 1.49
N LEU A 84 -18.35 -6.73 0.33
CA LEU A 84 -18.28 -5.50 -0.45
C LEU A 84 -19.67 -5.08 -0.97
N LYS A 85 -20.46 -6.03 -1.46
CA LYS A 85 -21.84 -5.77 -1.90
C LYS A 85 -22.71 -5.22 -0.77
N GLY A 86 -22.55 -5.71 0.46
CA GLY A 86 -23.17 -5.14 1.66
C GLY A 86 -22.77 -3.68 1.92
N LYS A 87 -21.65 -3.22 1.38
CA LYS A 87 -21.16 -1.83 1.41
C LYS A 87 -21.47 -1.04 0.13
N LYS A 88 -22.40 -1.50 -0.70
CA LYS A 88 -22.83 -0.89 -1.99
C LYS A 88 -21.79 -0.95 -3.13
N TYR A 89 -20.75 -1.77 -3.04
CA TYR A 89 -19.83 -1.99 -4.15
C TYR A 89 -20.37 -3.12 -5.07
N LEU A 90 -20.27 -2.90 -6.39
CA LEU A 90 -20.78 -3.84 -7.42
C LEU A 90 -19.69 -4.79 -7.94
N PHE A 91 -18.88 -5.34 -7.04
CA PHE A 91 -17.87 -6.34 -7.39
C PHE A 91 -18.40 -7.76 -7.20
N ASP A 92 -17.98 -8.66 -8.09
CA ASP A 92 -18.18 -10.09 -7.92
C ASP A 92 -16.86 -10.82 -7.60
N GLN A 93 -16.91 -12.13 -7.41
CA GLN A 93 -15.72 -12.94 -7.08
C GLN A 93 -14.64 -12.93 -8.17
N ASN A 94 -14.98 -12.55 -9.42
CA ASN A 94 -14.03 -12.50 -10.53
C ASN A 94 -13.18 -11.22 -10.52
N ASP A 95 -13.68 -10.19 -9.84
CA ASP A 95 -12.99 -8.89 -9.66
C ASP A 95 -11.99 -8.92 -8.50
N ILE A 96 -11.86 -10.06 -7.80
CA ILE A 96 -11.06 -10.18 -6.59
C ILE A 96 -9.86 -11.09 -6.84
N ILE A 97 -8.70 -10.63 -6.41
CA ILE A 97 -7.45 -11.38 -6.39
C ILE A 97 -6.95 -11.41 -4.94
N ILE A 98 -6.57 -12.60 -4.48
CA ILE A 98 -5.96 -12.83 -3.17
C ILE A 98 -4.45 -12.93 -3.33
N GLY A 99 -3.72 -12.29 -2.44
CA GLY A 99 -2.26 -12.35 -2.37
C GLY A 99 -1.77 -12.23 -0.92
N PRO A 100 -0.47 -12.35 -0.68
CA PRO A 100 0.12 -12.31 0.66
C PRO A 100 0.17 -10.88 1.25
N GLY A 101 -0.83 -10.09 0.95
CA GLY A 101 -1.02 -8.72 1.40
C GLY A 101 -1.14 -7.71 0.25
N THR A 102 -1.87 -6.63 0.51
CA THR A 102 -2.09 -5.55 -0.48
C THR A 102 -0.81 -4.90 -0.96
N LYS A 103 0.25 -4.90 -0.17
CA LYS A 103 1.56 -4.34 -0.55
C LYS A 103 2.12 -5.02 -1.79
N GLU A 104 2.07 -6.36 -1.84
CA GLU A 104 2.53 -7.13 -2.99
C GLU A 104 1.60 -6.96 -4.18
N LEU A 105 0.28 -7.05 -3.95
CA LEU A 105 -0.70 -6.86 -5.02
C LEU A 105 -0.59 -5.49 -5.68
N MET A 106 -0.36 -4.42 -4.92
CA MET A 106 -0.11 -3.08 -5.45
C MET A 106 1.19 -3.01 -6.25
N PHE A 107 2.23 -3.72 -5.83
CA PHE A 107 3.48 -3.80 -6.58
C PHE A 107 3.27 -4.49 -7.94
N LEU A 108 2.57 -5.62 -7.96
CA LEU A 108 2.24 -6.34 -9.18
C LEU A 108 1.34 -5.50 -10.11
N LEU A 109 0.38 -4.75 -9.55
CA LEU A 109 -0.43 -3.83 -10.34
C LEU A 109 0.43 -2.75 -11.01
N GLN A 110 1.39 -2.18 -10.29
CA GLN A 110 2.30 -1.17 -10.84
C GLN A 110 3.23 -1.75 -11.92
N ILE A 111 3.65 -3.02 -11.80
CA ILE A 111 4.40 -3.73 -12.86
C ILE A 111 3.55 -3.85 -14.13
N ALA A 112 2.28 -4.19 -13.98
CA ALA A 112 1.37 -4.42 -15.10
C ALA A 112 0.85 -3.12 -15.74
N PHE A 113 0.96 -1.99 -15.03
CA PHE A 113 0.37 -0.72 -15.47
C PHE A 113 1.33 0.07 -16.37
N ASP A 114 0.90 0.34 -17.59
CA ASP A 114 1.60 1.18 -18.56
C ASP A 114 1.03 2.61 -18.52
N GLY A 115 1.62 3.46 -17.66
CA GLY A 115 1.18 4.84 -17.46
C GLY A 115 1.95 5.56 -16.36
N GLU A 116 1.49 6.75 -16.00
CA GLU A 116 2.09 7.58 -14.96
C GLU A 116 1.30 7.47 -13.64
N ILE A 117 2.00 7.49 -12.51
CA ILE A 117 1.41 7.34 -11.18
C ILE A 117 1.20 8.71 -10.55
N ILE A 118 0.01 8.96 -10.03
CA ILE A 118 -0.30 10.12 -9.19
C ILE A 118 -0.30 9.65 -7.73
N LEU A 119 0.54 10.25 -6.92
CA LEU A 119 0.70 9.91 -5.52
C LEU A 119 0.40 11.11 -4.63
N PRO A 120 -0.76 11.15 -3.97
CA PRO A 120 -1.03 12.13 -2.94
C PRO A 120 -0.02 12.05 -1.81
N ILE A 121 0.49 13.17 -1.32
CA ILE A 121 1.43 13.23 -0.20
C ILE A 121 0.91 14.16 0.91
N PRO A 122 1.13 13.77 2.20
CA PRO A 122 1.85 12.61 2.70
C PRO A 122 1.12 11.29 2.43
N SER A 123 1.90 10.22 2.19
CA SER A 123 1.38 8.89 1.92
C SER A 123 2.26 7.80 2.53
N TRP A 124 1.77 6.56 2.50
CA TRP A 124 2.53 5.44 3.01
C TRP A 124 3.85 5.26 2.27
N VAL A 125 4.91 5.06 3.04
CA VAL A 125 6.30 5.05 2.57
C VAL A 125 6.64 4.02 1.48
N SER A 126 5.80 3.00 1.26
CA SER A 126 6.07 1.95 0.28
C SER A 126 5.63 2.29 -1.15
N TYR A 127 4.72 3.24 -1.35
CA TYR A 127 4.15 3.51 -2.68
C TYR A 127 5.20 4.04 -3.66
N PHE A 128 5.94 5.06 -3.24
CA PHE A 128 6.97 5.68 -4.08
C PHE A 128 8.12 4.72 -4.44
N PRO A 129 8.75 4.00 -3.50
CA PRO A 129 9.78 3.02 -3.83
C PRO A 129 9.32 1.93 -4.81
N GLN A 130 8.07 1.45 -4.69
CA GLN A 130 7.51 0.49 -5.64
C GLN A 130 7.45 1.06 -7.06
N ALA A 131 7.01 2.31 -7.20
CA ALA A 131 6.96 2.98 -8.49
C ALA A 131 8.37 3.16 -9.10
N ILE A 132 9.37 3.52 -8.29
CA ILE A 132 10.76 3.64 -8.74
C ILE A 132 11.31 2.29 -9.22
N ILE A 133 11.07 1.20 -8.47
CA ILE A 133 11.49 -0.15 -8.86
C ILE A 133 10.91 -0.52 -10.23
N ASN A 134 9.67 -0.18 -10.47
CA ASN A 134 8.94 -0.45 -11.71
C ASN A 134 9.22 0.57 -12.83
N ARG A 135 10.03 1.61 -12.56
CA ARG A 135 10.32 2.72 -13.49
C ARG A 135 9.09 3.53 -13.92
N ASN A 136 8.04 3.50 -13.13
CA ASN A 136 6.90 4.37 -13.37
C ASN A 136 7.29 5.81 -13.04
N LYS A 137 6.85 6.74 -13.89
CA LYS A 137 6.95 8.17 -13.58
C LYS A 137 5.92 8.53 -12.53
N VAL A 138 6.36 9.21 -11.46
CA VAL A 138 5.51 9.61 -10.34
C VAL A 138 5.29 11.11 -10.33
N HIS A 139 4.05 11.51 -10.17
CA HIS A 139 3.64 12.88 -9.92
C HIS A 139 3.11 12.98 -8.49
N PHE A 140 3.79 13.77 -7.68
CA PHE A 140 3.32 14.05 -6.33
C PHE A 140 2.20 15.09 -6.39
N LEU A 141 1.12 14.81 -5.67
CA LEU A 141 0.01 15.71 -5.49
C LEU A 141 0.00 16.14 -4.01
N GLU A 142 0.49 17.35 -3.79
CA GLU A 142 0.63 17.88 -2.44
C GLU A 142 -0.74 18.14 -1.81
N THR A 143 -0.93 17.60 -0.61
CA THR A 143 -2.03 17.95 0.29
C THR A 143 -1.46 18.73 1.48
N ASN A 144 -2.30 19.47 2.18
CA ASN A 144 -1.88 20.34 3.27
C ASN A 144 -2.79 20.22 4.50
N PHE A 145 -2.38 20.82 5.59
CA PHE A 145 -3.10 20.78 6.85
C PHE A 145 -4.44 21.53 6.77
N GLU A 146 -4.50 22.63 6.03
CA GLU A 146 -5.69 23.48 5.86
C GLU A 146 -6.81 22.68 5.19
N ASP A 147 -6.47 21.86 4.18
CA ASP A 147 -7.39 20.93 3.50
C ASP A 147 -7.59 19.62 4.30
N LYS A 148 -7.08 19.55 5.54
CA LYS A 148 -7.10 18.30 6.35
C LYS A 148 -6.53 17.11 5.61
N TRP A 149 -5.51 17.33 4.80
CA TRP A 149 -4.84 16.33 3.97
C TRP A 149 -5.78 15.63 2.97
N HIS A 150 -6.86 16.30 2.57
CA HIS A 150 -7.78 15.77 1.59
C HIS A 150 -7.37 16.15 0.17
N LEU A 151 -7.67 15.26 -0.75
CA LEU A 151 -7.65 15.57 -2.17
C LEU A 151 -8.83 16.48 -2.51
N THR A 152 -8.56 17.47 -3.34
CA THR A 152 -9.59 18.31 -3.91
C THR A 152 -9.71 18.07 -5.41
N GLU A 153 -10.90 18.25 -5.95
CA GLU A 153 -11.17 18.10 -7.38
C GLU A 153 -10.27 19.00 -8.23
N ASN A 154 -10.06 20.23 -7.79
CA ASN A 154 -9.19 21.18 -8.50
C ASN A 154 -7.74 20.67 -8.61
N LYS A 155 -7.17 20.12 -7.53
CA LYS A 155 -5.81 19.57 -7.55
C LYS A 155 -5.71 18.34 -8.45
N LEU A 156 -6.75 17.50 -8.48
CA LEU A 156 -6.80 16.33 -9.37
C LEU A 156 -6.87 16.76 -10.83
N LYS A 157 -7.70 17.75 -11.14
CA LYS A 157 -7.81 18.30 -12.49
C LYS A 157 -6.48 18.90 -12.96
N GLU A 158 -5.86 19.75 -12.14
CA GLU A 158 -4.59 20.39 -12.44
C GLU A 158 -3.49 19.37 -12.77
N ILE A 159 -3.32 18.34 -11.93
CA ILE A 159 -2.31 17.31 -12.17
C ILE A 159 -2.66 16.46 -13.40
N SER A 160 -3.94 16.18 -13.63
CA SER A 160 -4.40 15.43 -14.79
C SER A 160 -4.12 16.18 -16.08
N ASP A 161 -4.40 17.48 -16.14
CA ASP A 161 -4.13 18.34 -17.29
C ASP A 161 -2.62 18.42 -17.58
N LYS A 162 -1.80 18.53 -16.53
CA LYS A 162 -0.33 18.52 -16.64
C LYS A 162 0.23 17.21 -17.23
N ILE A 163 -0.37 16.08 -16.90
CA ILE A 163 0.03 14.76 -17.43
C ILE A 163 -0.47 14.58 -18.88
N GLY A 164 -1.59 15.21 -19.22
CA GLY A 164 -2.20 15.13 -20.56
C GLY A 164 -2.86 13.78 -20.83
N ASN A 165 -2.77 13.30 -22.07
CA ASN A 165 -3.49 12.11 -22.55
C ASN A 165 -2.90 10.76 -22.12
N LYS A 166 -1.87 10.74 -21.27
CA LYS A 166 -1.31 9.49 -20.78
C LYS A 166 -2.24 8.80 -19.79
N LYS A 167 -2.16 7.47 -19.74
CA LYS A 167 -2.87 6.69 -18.72
C LYS A 167 -2.36 7.08 -17.33
N LYS A 168 -3.25 7.16 -16.37
CA LYS A 168 -2.98 7.63 -15.01
C LYS A 168 -3.46 6.60 -14.00
N LEU A 169 -2.61 6.27 -13.03
CA LEU A 169 -2.97 5.50 -11.86
C LEU A 169 -2.83 6.38 -10.63
N ILE A 170 -3.92 6.67 -9.96
CA ILE A 170 -3.89 7.35 -8.67
C ILE A 170 -3.96 6.33 -7.53
N ILE A 171 -3.05 6.46 -6.55
CA ILE A 171 -3.04 5.62 -5.36
C ILE A 171 -3.64 6.42 -4.20
N MET A 172 -4.84 6.03 -3.77
CA MET A 172 -5.54 6.63 -2.64
C MET A 172 -5.67 5.62 -1.51
N ASN A 173 -5.45 6.06 -0.28
CA ASN A 173 -5.58 5.26 0.93
C ASN A 173 -6.36 6.03 1.99
N TYR A 174 -7.51 5.51 2.40
CA TYR A 174 -8.33 6.14 3.42
C TYR A 174 -8.92 5.09 4.39
N PRO A 175 -8.90 5.34 5.70
CA PRO A 175 -8.20 6.45 6.37
C PRO A 175 -6.73 6.51 5.96
N ASN A 176 -6.20 7.73 5.70
CA ASN A 176 -4.85 7.88 5.14
C ASN A 176 -3.76 7.51 6.16
N ASN A 177 -2.75 6.81 5.69
CA ASN A 177 -1.49 6.63 6.40
C ASN A 177 -0.43 7.58 5.77
N PRO A 178 0.12 8.61 6.50
CA PRO A 178 0.15 8.70 7.98
C PRO A 178 -0.86 9.66 8.61
N SER A 179 -1.64 10.46 7.87
CA SER A 179 -2.42 11.56 8.43
C SER A 179 -3.64 11.13 9.27
N GLY A 180 -4.11 9.88 9.12
CA GLY A 180 -5.30 9.36 9.79
C GLY A 180 -6.61 9.97 9.28
N THR A 181 -6.57 10.82 8.28
CA THR A 181 -7.74 11.53 7.77
C THR A 181 -8.58 10.67 6.85
N ASN A 182 -9.89 10.93 6.84
CA ASN A 182 -10.86 10.25 6.01
C ASN A 182 -11.77 11.29 5.34
N PRO A 183 -11.75 11.40 4.00
CA PRO A 183 -12.61 12.37 3.32
C PRO A 183 -14.08 12.02 3.53
N LYS A 184 -14.90 13.05 3.66
CA LYS A 184 -16.35 12.88 3.88
C LYS A 184 -17.08 12.35 2.65
N LYS A 185 -16.49 12.49 1.44
CA LYS A 185 -17.12 12.20 0.15
C LYS A 185 -16.11 11.61 -0.84
N ILE A 186 -15.67 10.39 -0.59
CA ILE A 186 -14.83 9.63 -1.55
C ILE A 186 -15.56 9.43 -2.90
N GLU A 187 -16.88 9.34 -2.86
CA GLU A 187 -17.72 9.11 -4.04
C GLU A 187 -17.59 10.25 -5.07
N GLU A 188 -17.35 11.48 -4.64
CA GLU A 188 -17.12 12.62 -5.54
C GLU A 188 -15.78 12.52 -6.28
N LEU A 189 -14.79 11.81 -5.70
CA LEU A 189 -13.49 11.58 -6.33
C LEU A 189 -13.51 10.39 -7.30
N SER A 190 -14.51 9.53 -7.24
CA SER A 190 -14.62 8.32 -8.08
C SER A 190 -15.27 8.57 -9.44
N SER A 191 -15.73 9.77 -9.70
CA SER A 191 -16.32 10.17 -10.99
C SER A 191 -15.31 10.72 -12.01
N TRP A 192 -14.02 10.58 -11.70
CA TRP A 192 -12.88 11.04 -12.55
C TRP A 192 -12.26 9.93 -13.39
#